data_dd1573976e6838998955e1e08ccba1b2
#
_entry.id   dd1573976e6838998955e1e08ccba1b2
#
_cell.length_a   1.000
_cell.length_b   1.000
_cell.length_c   1.000
_cell.angle_alpha   90.00
_cell.angle_beta   90.00
_cell.angle_gamma   90.00
#
_symmetry.space_group_name_H-M   'P 1'
#
loop_
_entity.id
_entity.type
_entity.pdbx_description
1 polymer ?
#
loop_
_entity_poly.entity_id
_entity_poly.type
_entity_poly.pdbx_seq_one_letter_code
_entity_poly.pdbx_strand_id
1 'polypeptide(L)'
;MKGYLDMNRLMLIMYISIIIIVSYMLIPVAYAAPDDEGAMPDDDLIQQQLDNLDISEIAKFYENFASEDYPDIGTLLKDMLRGRIPFDVWQIIKNLVSGLFKEVWQNIGLISNVLIIAIAAGILNQLQSSFDSKSAGEMAFYACYILIIMVVIQSFRQMMNYGQEALSNMVLFMQAFAPTMYTLLVASGAVSSSVMFQPLMALLVGVVGTFVKDVVLPLLFLSAILTLVNHISDKAPLGKLADLLKNICSWALKLTFIIFSAIVIIQGITAGSFDSVSFRTAKFAVDNFVPVVGRALSDSMATVVSYSALVKSAIGVIGLIILASICLFPAIKIAAVALVYKFAAALIEPIAQPRICQCLNSIGDILIMLFTLVFSVAVMFFIAIAMLIGINSPQAIL
;
A
#
# COMPACT_ATOMS: atom_id res chain seq x y z
N MET A 1 3.93 -24.03 -14.70
CA MET A 1 4.71 -24.30 -13.49
C MET A 1 5.87 -23.32 -13.24
N LYS A 2 6.67 -22.92 -14.24
CA LYS A 2 7.76 -21.92 -14.03
C LYS A 2 7.27 -20.53 -13.62
N GLY A 3 6.17 -20.02 -14.12
CA GLY A 3 5.62 -18.70 -13.75
C GLY A 3 5.11 -18.59 -12.32
N TYR A 4 4.68 -19.70 -11.71
CA TYR A 4 4.20 -19.75 -10.31
C TYR A 4 5.36 -19.65 -9.29
N LEU A 5 6.51 -20.24 -9.61
CA LEU A 5 7.72 -20.15 -8.78
C LEU A 5 8.31 -18.73 -8.78
N ASP A 6 8.19 -18.00 -9.89
CA ASP A 6 8.66 -16.63 -10.00
C ASP A 6 7.75 -15.63 -9.24
N MET A 7 6.44 -15.86 -9.20
CA MET A 7 5.50 -15.00 -8.47
C MET A 7 5.65 -15.14 -6.96
N ASN A 8 5.83 -16.38 -6.44
CA ASN A 8 6.11 -16.61 -5.02
C ASN A 8 7.49 -16.07 -4.59
N ARG A 9 8.51 -16.17 -5.44
CA ARG A 9 9.82 -15.57 -5.17
C ARG A 9 9.77 -14.05 -5.17
N LEU A 10 8.96 -13.45 -6.05
CA LEU A 10 8.78 -11.99 -6.10
C LEU A 10 7.99 -11.46 -4.91
N MET A 11 6.93 -12.17 -4.47
CA MET A 11 6.26 -11.86 -3.22
C MET A 11 7.23 -11.96 -2.03
N LEU A 12 8.05 -13.00 -2.00
CA LEU A 12 9.05 -13.17 -0.95
C LEU A 12 10.10 -12.04 -0.97
N ILE A 13 10.59 -11.65 -2.15
CA ILE A 13 11.53 -10.53 -2.31
C ILE A 13 10.86 -9.20 -1.92
N MET A 14 9.61 -8.97 -2.31
CA MET A 14 8.83 -7.81 -1.86
C MET A 14 8.63 -7.82 -0.34
N TYR A 15 8.27 -8.95 0.27
CA TYR A 15 8.15 -9.09 1.72
C TYR A 15 9.47 -8.84 2.43
N ILE A 16 10.57 -9.40 1.93
CA ILE A 16 11.91 -9.18 2.49
C ILE A 16 12.34 -7.72 2.32
N SER A 17 12.07 -7.10 1.17
CA SER A 17 12.40 -5.69 0.93
C SER A 17 11.59 -4.76 1.84
N ILE A 18 10.31 -5.08 2.11
CA ILE A 18 9.48 -4.33 3.05
C ILE A 18 9.98 -4.48 4.49
N ILE A 19 10.31 -5.70 4.91
CA ILE A 19 10.87 -5.94 6.24
C ILE A 19 12.20 -5.20 6.39
N ILE A 20 13.04 -5.20 5.37
CA ILE A 20 14.30 -4.46 5.35
C ILE A 20 14.05 -2.95 5.37
N ILE A 21 13.12 -2.44 4.57
CA ILE A 21 12.76 -1.01 4.52
C ILE A 21 12.14 -0.57 5.85
N VAL A 22 11.22 -1.33 6.41
CA VAL A 22 10.62 -1.07 7.73
C VAL A 22 11.68 -1.16 8.83
N SER A 23 12.59 -2.14 8.77
CA SER A 23 13.70 -2.26 9.71
C SER A 23 14.69 -1.11 9.58
N TYR A 24 15.04 -0.70 8.35
CA TYR A 24 15.92 0.46 8.13
C TYR A 24 15.27 1.79 8.52
N MET A 25 13.94 1.86 8.54
CA MET A 25 13.18 3.06 8.93
C MET A 25 12.98 3.19 10.43
N LEU A 26 12.90 2.07 11.14
CA LEU A 26 12.86 2.07 12.60
C LEU A 26 14.21 2.48 13.21
N ILE A 27 15.32 2.29 12.49
CA ILE A 27 16.66 2.65 12.94
C ILE A 27 16.84 4.17 13.15
N PRO A 28 16.50 5.09 12.21
CA PRO A 28 16.67 6.52 12.44
C PRO A 28 15.69 7.10 13.47
N VAL A 29 14.53 6.50 13.67
CA VAL A 29 13.59 6.91 14.73
C VAL A 29 14.14 6.49 16.12
N ALA A 30 14.83 5.35 16.20
CA ALA A 30 15.50 4.92 17.43
C ALA A 30 16.79 5.72 17.73
N TYR A 31 17.48 6.24 16.71
CA TYR A 31 18.68 7.07 16.86
C TYR A 31 18.39 8.56 17.00
N ALA A 32 17.18 9.04 16.71
CA ALA A 32 16.76 10.43 16.91
C ALA A 32 16.25 10.70 18.33
N ALA A 33 16.21 9.70 19.20
CA ALA A 33 16.01 9.93 20.63
C ALA A 33 17.29 10.60 21.18
N PRO A 34 17.24 11.82 21.72
CA PRO A 34 18.41 12.45 22.33
C PRO A 34 18.82 11.62 23.54
N ASP A 35 20.07 11.12 23.53
CA ASP A 35 20.72 10.49 24.68
C ASP A 35 21.04 11.50 25.83
N ASP A 36 20.63 12.76 25.67
CA ASP A 36 20.87 13.81 26.65
C ASP A 36 19.59 14.19 27.39
N GLU A 37 19.54 13.92 28.69
CA GLU A 37 18.51 14.38 29.64
C GLU A 37 18.41 15.93 29.76
N GLY A 38 19.02 16.71 28.84
CA GLY A 38 19.31 18.13 29.01
C GLY A 38 18.41 19.12 28.30
N ALA A 39 17.56 18.76 27.37
CA ALA A 39 16.66 19.72 26.73
C ALA A 39 15.35 19.07 26.27
N MET A 40 14.35 19.04 27.17
CA MET A 40 12.97 18.88 26.69
C MET A 40 12.68 20.00 25.68
N PRO A 41 12.14 19.67 24.51
CA PRO A 41 11.75 20.67 23.53
C PRO A 41 10.79 21.65 24.18
N ASP A 42 11.03 22.95 23.97
CA ASP A 42 10.16 24.01 24.46
C ASP A 42 8.77 23.83 23.80
N ASP A 43 7.77 23.42 24.59
CA ASP A 43 6.42 23.13 24.12
C ASP A 43 5.82 24.32 23.36
N ASP A 44 6.24 25.55 23.67
CA ASP A 44 5.78 26.78 23.01
C ASP A 44 6.31 26.92 21.58
N LEU A 45 7.56 26.55 21.30
CA LEU A 45 8.14 26.60 19.97
C LEU A 45 7.55 25.51 19.05
N ILE A 46 7.29 24.33 19.61
CA ILE A 46 6.61 23.25 18.89
C ILE A 46 5.20 23.67 18.52
N GLN A 47 4.47 24.28 19.45
CA GLN A 47 3.11 24.73 19.25
C GLN A 47 3.02 25.82 18.18
N GLN A 48 3.94 26.80 18.19
CA GLN A 48 4.03 27.83 17.15
C GLN A 48 4.29 27.27 15.75
N GLN A 49 5.10 26.22 15.64
CA GLN A 49 5.33 25.58 14.33
C GLN A 49 4.13 24.78 13.86
N LEU A 50 3.40 24.12 14.76
CA LEU A 50 2.19 23.38 14.45
C LEU A 50 1.05 24.30 14.01
N ASP A 51 0.89 25.45 14.69
CA ASP A 51 -0.13 26.44 14.36
C ASP A 51 0.09 27.10 12.98
N ASN A 52 1.33 27.13 12.51
CA ASN A 52 1.69 27.63 11.18
C ASN A 52 1.59 26.59 10.06
N LEU A 53 1.36 25.31 10.40
CA LEU A 53 1.22 24.23 9.42
C LEU A 53 -0.26 23.92 9.19
N ASP A 54 -0.68 23.97 7.94
CA ASP A 54 -1.99 23.46 7.55
C ASP A 54 -1.98 21.93 7.52
N ILE A 55 -2.28 21.32 8.66
CA ILE A 55 -2.43 19.86 8.80
C ILE A 55 -3.89 19.40 8.68
N SER A 56 -4.81 20.31 8.36
CA SER A 56 -6.26 20.06 8.33
C SER A 56 -6.65 18.92 7.38
N GLU A 57 -6.03 18.86 6.22
CA GLU A 57 -6.25 17.78 5.26
C GLU A 57 -5.72 16.42 5.77
N ILE A 58 -4.55 16.42 6.40
CA ILE A 58 -3.95 15.22 7.00
C ILE A 58 -4.83 14.70 8.15
N ALA A 59 -5.35 15.62 8.99
CA ALA A 59 -6.26 15.27 10.07
C ALA A 59 -7.55 14.64 9.56
N LYS A 60 -8.16 15.16 8.51
CA LYS A 60 -9.33 14.54 7.86
C LYS A 60 -9.05 13.11 7.36
N PHE A 61 -7.90 12.87 6.73
CA PHE A 61 -7.53 11.52 6.32
C PHE A 61 -7.32 10.61 7.52
N TYR A 62 -6.71 11.12 8.58
CA TYR A 62 -6.51 10.36 9.82
C TYR A 62 -7.87 9.95 10.44
N GLU A 63 -8.80 10.88 10.61
CA GLU A 63 -10.14 10.60 11.16
C GLU A 63 -10.92 9.60 10.31
N ASN A 64 -10.81 9.67 8.97
CA ASN A 64 -11.52 8.78 8.07
C ASN A 64 -10.96 7.34 8.02
N PHE A 65 -9.65 7.17 8.26
CA PHE A 65 -8.98 5.88 8.06
C PHE A 65 -8.33 5.32 9.34
N ALA A 66 -8.17 6.12 10.41
CA ALA A 66 -7.76 5.61 11.71
C ALA A 66 -8.89 4.82 12.36
N SER A 67 -8.58 3.71 13.00
CA SER A 67 -9.53 2.97 13.81
C SER A 67 -9.89 3.77 15.07
N GLU A 68 -11.09 3.58 15.62
CA GLU A 68 -11.57 4.23 16.86
C GLU A 68 -10.63 4.01 18.07
N ASP A 69 -9.76 3.01 17.99
CA ASP A 69 -8.78 2.67 19.05
C ASP A 69 -7.49 3.53 19.00
N TYR A 70 -7.34 4.42 18.02
CA TYR A 70 -6.13 5.26 17.91
C TYR A 70 -6.36 6.63 18.61
N PRO A 71 -5.34 7.16 19.32
CA PRO A 71 -5.43 8.48 19.95
C PRO A 71 -5.59 9.58 18.90
N ASP A 72 -6.13 10.71 19.30
CA ASP A 72 -6.24 11.92 18.46
C ASP A 72 -4.89 12.32 17.85
N ILE A 73 -4.93 12.85 16.62
CA ILE A 73 -3.72 13.22 15.85
C ILE A 73 -2.81 14.19 16.64
N GLY A 74 -3.39 15.10 17.41
CA GLY A 74 -2.63 16.05 18.25
C GLY A 74 -1.91 15.35 19.41
N THR A 75 -2.51 14.34 20.01
CA THR A 75 -1.88 13.53 21.08
C THR A 75 -0.79 12.63 20.51
N LEU A 76 -1.04 12.00 19.38
CA LEU A 76 -0.04 11.20 18.65
C LEU A 76 1.21 12.03 18.32
N LEU A 77 0.99 13.23 17.79
CA LEU A 77 2.08 14.11 17.41
C LEU A 77 2.92 14.52 18.63
N LYS A 78 2.27 14.87 19.75
CA LYS A 78 2.96 15.20 21.03
C LYS A 78 3.75 14.01 21.57
N ASP A 79 3.19 12.80 21.54
CA ASP A 79 3.88 11.61 22.02
C ASP A 79 5.09 11.27 21.14
N MET A 80 4.97 11.41 19.82
CA MET A 80 6.09 11.22 18.89
C MET A 80 7.21 12.25 19.06
N LEU A 81 6.86 13.52 19.28
CA LEU A 81 7.83 14.58 19.56
C LEU A 81 8.57 14.38 20.89
N ARG A 82 7.96 13.67 21.84
CA ARG A 82 8.58 13.25 23.11
C ARG A 82 9.34 11.92 23.01
N GLY A 83 9.54 11.39 21.81
CA GLY A 83 10.23 10.11 21.57
C GLY A 83 9.46 8.86 22.03
N ARG A 84 8.18 9.02 22.37
CA ARG A 84 7.31 7.89 22.72
C ARG A 84 6.67 7.35 21.48
N ILE A 85 7.05 6.14 21.07
CA ILE A 85 6.42 5.45 19.95
C ILE A 85 5.23 4.65 20.50
N PRO A 86 3.96 5.08 20.28
CA PRO A 86 2.80 4.41 20.88
C PRO A 86 2.42 3.11 20.16
N PHE A 87 3.32 2.51 19.37
CA PHE A 87 3.00 1.35 18.53
C PHE A 87 3.73 0.10 19.00
N ASP A 88 2.96 -0.86 19.50
CA ASP A 88 3.42 -2.23 19.68
C ASP A 88 3.29 -3.00 18.35
N VAL A 89 4.43 -3.30 17.73
CA VAL A 89 4.50 -4.06 16.46
C VAL A 89 3.76 -5.40 16.57
N TRP A 90 3.84 -6.04 17.75
CA TRP A 90 3.16 -7.31 18.01
C TRP A 90 1.64 -7.15 18.01
N GLN A 91 1.13 -6.05 18.55
CA GLN A 91 -0.30 -5.74 18.56
C GLN A 91 -0.80 -5.46 17.14
N ILE A 92 -0.02 -4.75 16.31
CA ILE A 92 -0.35 -4.52 14.90
C ILE A 92 -0.45 -5.86 14.16
N ILE A 93 0.53 -6.74 14.29
CA ILE A 93 0.50 -8.07 13.64
C ILE A 93 -0.72 -8.87 14.11
N LYS A 94 -1.00 -8.87 15.41
CA LYS A 94 -2.17 -9.56 15.97
C LYS A 94 -3.48 -9.00 15.40
N ASN A 95 -3.60 -7.69 15.29
CA ASN A 95 -4.78 -7.03 14.72
C ASN A 95 -4.94 -7.35 13.22
N LEU A 96 -3.85 -7.40 12.44
CA LEU A 96 -3.87 -7.79 11.03
C LEU A 96 -4.34 -9.24 10.86
N VAL A 97 -3.76 -10.16 11.63
CA VAL A 97 -4.13 -11.59 11.58
C VAL A 97 -5.59 -11.78 12.02
N SER A 98 -6.00 -11.15 13.11
CA SER A 98 -7.39 -11.23 13.58
C SER A 98 -8.37 -10.59 12.60
N GLY A 99 -7.99 -9.50 11.95
CA GLY A 99 -8.75 -8.85 10.90
C GLY A 99 -8.95 -9.77 9.68
N LEU A 100 -7.90 -10.45 9.24
CA LEU A 100 -7.98 -11.40 8.14
C LEU A 100 -8.90 -12.58 8.49
N PHE A 101 -8.78 -13.15 9.68
CA PHE A 101 -9.70 -14.22 10.13
C PHE A 101 -11.15 -13.74 10.23
N LYS A 102 -11.39 -12.54 10.74
CA LYS A 102 -12.72 -11.94 10.82
C LYS A 102 -13.33 -11.75 9.42
N GLU A 103 -12.57 -11.24 8.46
CA GLU A 103 -13.03 -11.07 7.08
C GLU A 103 -13.27 -12.42 6.39
N VAL A 104 -12.43 -13.45 6.60
CA VAL A 104 -12.66 -14.79 6.09
C VAL A 104 -13.95 -15.35 6.67
N TRP A 105 -14.20 -15.18 7.98
CA TRP A 105 -15.42 -15.64 8.64
C TRP A 105 -16.67 -14.92 8.12
N GLN A 106 -16.62 -13.63 7.90
CA GLN A 106 -17.71 -12.85 7.31
C GLN A 106 -18.05 -13.30 5.88
N ASN A 107 -17.04 -13.74 5.12
CA ASN A 107 -17.19 -14.23 3.75
C ASN A 107 -17.44 -15.74 3.66
N ILE A 108 -17.63 -16.46 4.79
CA ILE A 108 -17.88 -17.90 4.79
C ILE A 108 -19.20 -18.27 4.07
N GLY A 109 -20.15 -17.33 4.00
CA GLY A 109 -21.37 -17.46 3.23
C GLY A 109 -21.11 -17.64 1.72
N LEU A 110 -20.04 -17.07 1.17
CA LEU A 110 -19.63 -17.31 -0.22
C LEU A 110 -19.22 -18.77 -0.42
N ILE A 111 -18.43 -19.33 0.53
CA ILE A 111 -18.04 -20.75 0.50
C ILE A 111 -19.29 -21.62 0.54
N SER A 112 -20.21 -21.35 1.47
CA SER A 112 -21.44 -22.13 1.62
C SER A 112 -22.29 -22.12 0.37
N ASN A 113 -22.51 -20.96 -0.25
CA ASN A 113 -23.28 -20.83 -1.48
C ASN A 113 -22.63 -21.61 -2.65
N VAL A 114 -21.32 -21.42 -2.83
CA VAL A 114 -20.57 -22.13 -3.89
C VAL A 114 -20.57 -23.63 -3.64
N LEU A 115 -20.37 -24.06 -2.38
CA LEU A 115 -20.35 -25.47 -1.99
C LEU A 115 -21.71 -26.14 -2.25
N ILE A 116 -22.81 -25.52 -1.84
CA ILE A 116 -24.17 -26.06 -2.05
C ILE A 116 -24.45 -26.24 -3.56
N ILE A 117 -24.16 -25.23 -4.37
CA ILE A 117 -24.39 -25.30 -5.81
C ILE A 117 -23.45 -26.32 -6.45
N ALA A 118 -22.19 -26.40 -6.02
CA ALA A 118 -21.23 -27.37 -6.55
C ALA A 118 -21.59 -28.82 -6.20
N ILE A 119 -22.09 -29.08 -4.99
CA ILE A 119 -22.59 -30.38 -4.57
C ILE A 119 -23.83 -30.76 -5.39
N ALA A 120 -24.78 -29.83 -5.56
CA ALA A 120 -25.96 -30.05 -6.40
C ALA A 120 -25.55 -30.39 -7.84
N ALA A 121 -24.60 -29.66 -8.41
CA ALA A 121 -24.09 -29.95 -9.75
C ALA A 121 -23.39 -31.33 -9.83
N GLY A 122 -22.63 -31.72 -8.81
CA GLY A 122 -21.98 -33.01 -8.70
C GLY A 122 -22.99 -34.17 -8.62
N ILE A 123 -24.03 -34.05 -7.81
CA ILE A 123 -25.12 -35.03 -7.68
C ILE A 123 -25.87 -35.15 -9.01
N LEU A 124 -26.22 -34.03 -9.64
CA LEU A 124 -26.89 -34.04 -10.97
C LEU A 124 -26.05 -34.74 -12.01
N ASN A 125 -24.74 -34.51 -12.04
CA ASN A 125 -23.81 -35.16 -12.96
C ASN A 125 -23.75 -36.69 -12.72
N GLN A 126 -23.77 -37.10 -11.45
CA GLN A 126 -23.73 -38.52 -11.06
C GLN A 126 -25.05 -39.26 -11.38
N LEU A 127 -26.19 -38.59 -11.18
CA LEU A 127 -27.50 -39.11 -11.58
C LEU A 127 -27.60 -39.23 -13.11
N GLN A 128 -27.05 -38.29 -13.86
CA GLN A 128 -27.02 -38.31 -15.34
C GLN A 128 -26.31 -39.55 -15.90
N SER A 129 -25.22 -39.98 -15.24
CA SER A 129 -24.49 -41.19 -15.66
C SER A 129 -25.33 -42.47 -15.51
N SER A 130 -26.40 -42.41 -14.73
CA SER A 130 -27.31 -43.52 -14.47
C SER A 130 -28.60 -43.52 -15.32
N PHE A 131 -28.89 -42.38 -15.99
CA PHE A 131 -30.07 -42.26 -16.88
C PHE A 131 -29.63 -42.10 -18.34
N ASP A 132 -30.42 -42.70 -19.26
CA ASP A 132 -30.15 -42.74 -20.73
C ASP A 132 -30.26 -41.36 -21.42
N SER A 133 -30.71 -40.30 -20.72
CA SER A 133 -30.92 -38.95 -21.25
C SER A 133 -29.75 -38.02 -20.99
N LYS A 134 -28.68 -38.12 -21.79
CA LYS A 134 -27.46 -37.29 -21.67
C LYS A 134 -27.73 -35.77 -21.76
N SER A 135 -28.71 -35.33 -22.56
CA SER A 135 -28.95 -33.91 -22.83
C SER A 135 -29.55 -33.12 -21.62
N ALA A 136 -30.46 -33.71 -20.84
CA ALA A 136 -31.12 -33.04 -19.74
C ALA A 136 -30.13 -32.74 -18.56
N GLY A 137 -29.25 -33.68 -18.28
CA GLY A 137 -28.26 -33.49 -17.22
C GLY A 137 -27.17 -32.49 -17.60
N GLU A 138 -26.74 -32.44 -18.85
CA GLU A 138 -25.82 -31.41 -19.33
C GLU A 138 -26.43 -29.99 -19.15
N MET A 139 -27.71 -29.82 -19.50
CA MET A 139 -28.40 -28.53 -19.30
C MET A 139 -28.49 -28.14 -17.80
N ALA A 140 -28.81 -29.09 -16.94
CA ALA A 140 -28.87 -28.85 -15.49
C ALA A 140 -27.50 -28.50 -14.91
N PHE A 141 -26.43 -29.17 -15.37
CA PHE A 141 -25.06 -28.82 -14.98
C PHE A 141 -24.69 -27.39 -15.42
N TYR A 142 -24.97 -27.02 -16.69
CA TYR A 142 -24.72 -25.66 -17.16
C TYR A 142 -25.51 -24.61 -16.38
N ALA A 143 -26.75 -24.89 -15.98
CA ALA A 143 -27.54 -24.01 -15.13
C ALA A 143 -26.87 -23.77 -13.75
N CYS A 144 -26.44 -24.84 -13.07
CA CYS A 144 -25.71 -24.73 -11.82
C CYS A 144 -24.38 -23.98 -12.00
N TYR A 145 -23.68 -24.24 -13.10
CA TYR A 145 -22.41 -23.58 -13.40
C TYR A 145 -22.57 -22.06 -13.63
N ILE A 146 -23.62 -21.65 -14.34
CA ILE A 146 -23.96 -20.23 -14.54
C ILE A 146 -24.25 -19.56 -13.18
N LEU A 147 -24.96 -20.23 -12.27
CA LEU A 147 -25.20 -19.70 -10.92
C LEU A 147 -23.89 -19.47 -10.15
N ILE A 148 -22.95 -20.42 -10.20
CA ILE A 148 -21.63 -20.25 -9.60
C ILE A 148 -20.92 -19.03 -10.19
N ILE A 149 -20.93 -18.91 -11.52
CA ILE A 149 -20.28 -17.77 -12.21
C ILE A 149 -20.91 -16.44 -11.80
N MET A 150 -22.24 -16.36 -11.64
CA MET A 150 -22.89 -15.12 -11.17
C MET A 150 -22.40 -14.72 -9.78
N VAL A 151 -22.30 -15.66 -8.83
CA VAL A 151 -21.76 -15.39 -7.48
C VAL A 151 -20.30 -14.93 -7.57
N VAL A 152 -19.50 -15.60 -8.40
CA VAL A 152 -18.09 -15.25 -8.60
C VAL A 152 -17.92 -13.86 -9.20
N ILE A 153 -18.68 -13.51 -10.25
CA ILE A 153 -18.61 -12.19 -10.89
C ILE A 153 -19.00 -11.09 -9.90
N GLN A 154 -20.07 -11.30 -9.12
CA GLN A 154 -20.53 -10.31 -8.16
C GLN A 154 -19.48 -10.03 -7.08
N SER A 155 -18.91 -11.06 -6.47
CA SER A 155 -17.89 -10.88 -5.44
C SER A 155 -16.57 -10.33 -6.03
N PHE A 156 -16.19 -10.79 -7.23
CA PHE A 156 -15.02 -10.26 -7.93
C PHE A 156 -15.14 -8.76 -8.24
N ARG A 157 -16.31 -8.33 -8.75
CA ARG A 157 -16.59 -6.90 -8.98
C ARG A 157 -16.46 -6.08 -7.69
N GLN A 158 -16.94 -6.61 -6.57
CA GLN A 158 -16.83 -5.94 -5.28
C GLN A 158 -15.36 -5.77 -4.86
N MET A 159 -14.54 -6.80 -5.03
CA MET A 159 -13.11 -6.74 -4.73
C MET A 159 -12.37 -5.77 -5.64
N MET A 160 -12.75 -5.70 -6.93
CA MET A 160 -12.21 -4.72 -7.87
C MET A 160 -12.52 -3.28 -7.43
N ASN A 161 -13.75 -3.03 -6.96
CA ASN A 161 -14.13 -1.72 -6.44
C ASN A 161 -13.31 -1.34 -5.21
N TYR A 162 -13.10 -2.26 -4.26
CA TYR A 162 -12.23 -2.02 -3.10
C TYR A 162 -10.78 -1.72 -3.52
N GLY A 163 -10.26 -2.42 -4.50
CA GLY A 163 -8.93 -2.16 -5.05
C GLY A 163 -8.83 -0.78 -5.71
N GLN A 164 -9.83 -0.40 -6.50
CA GLN A 164 -9.89 0.91 -7.16
C GLN A 164 -10.03 2.07 -6.17
N GLU A 165 -10.87 1.90 -5.14
CA GLU A 165 -11.06 2.87 -4.07
C GLU A 165 -9.77 3.06 -3.26
N ALA A 166 -9.10 1.97 -2.88
CA ALA A 166 -7.82 2.02 -2.18
C ALA A 166 -6.77 2.79 -2.98
N LEU A 167 -6.62 2.50 -4.27
CA LEU A 167 -5.69 3.21 -5.15
C LEU A 167 -6.01 4.70 -5.25
N SER A 168 -7.29 5.05 -5.40
CA SER A 168 -7.72 6.45 -5.47
C SER A 168 -7.43 7.20 -4.17
N ASN A 169 -7.74 6.59 -3.02
CA ASN A 169 -7.51 7.19 -1.71
C ASN A 169 -6.02 7.36 -1.40
N MET A 170 -5.17 6.39 -1.81
CA MET A 170 -3.72 6.52 -1.67
C MET A 170 -3.15 7.67 -2.51
N VAL A 171 -3.62 7.84 -3.75
CA VAL A 171 -3.20 8.95 -4.62
C VAL A 171 -3.66 10.29 -4.05
N LEU A 172 -4.93 10.41 -3.65
CA LEU A 172 -5.47 11.63 -3.04
C LEU A 172 -4.73 11.98 -1.75
N PHE A 173 -4.45 11.00 -0.90
CA PHE A 173 -3.66 11.19 0.30
C PHE A 173 -2.26 11.73 -0.02
N MET A 174 -1.55 11.11 -0.97
CA MET A 174 -0.22 11.57 -1.37
C MET A 174 -0.22 12.99 -1.93
N GLN A 175 -1.27 13.38 -2.68
CA GLN A 175 -1.42 14.73 -3.21
C GLN A 175 -1.68 15.77 -2.11
N ALA A 176 -2.41 15.41 -1.06
CA ALA A 176 -2.67 16.26 0.09
C ALA A 176 -1.47 16.33 1.06
N PHE A 177 -0.79 15.21 1.25
CA PHE A 177 0.32 15.07 2.19
C PHE A 177 1.63 15.71 1.69
N ALA A 178 1.92 15.61 0.39
CA ALA A 178 3.18 16.06 -0.18
C ALA A 178 3.46 17.56 0.03
N PRO A 179 2.52 18.51 -0.17
CA PRO A 179 2.76 19.94 0.07
C PRO A 179 3.20 20.25 1.51
N THR A 180 2.55 19.63 2.50
CA THR A 180 2.92 19.78 3.92
C THR A 180 4.34 19.30 4.18
N MET A 181 4.74 18.16 3.60
CA MET A 181 6.11 17.64 3.72
C MET A 181 7.14 18.56 3.03
N TYR A 182 6.80 19.18 1.90
CA TYR A 182 7.73 20.14 1.25
C TYR A 182 7.93 21.40 2.09
N THR A 183 6.87 21.91 2.72
CA THR A 183 6.97 23.05 3.64
C THR A 183 7.90 22.71 4.81
N LEU A 184 7.75 21.51 5.39
CA LEU A 184 8.61 21.04 6.47
C LEU A 184 10.06 20.79 6.04
N LEU A 185 10.28 20.34 4.80
CA LEU A 185 11.63 20.23 4.23
C LEU A 185 12.30 21.59 4.14
N VAL A 186 11.60 22.61 3.65
CA VAL A 186 12.13 23.98 3.62
C VAL A 186 12.45 24.49 5.02
N ALA A 187 11.53 24.33 5.97
CA ALA A 187 11.71 24.74 7.37
C ALA A 187 12.86 24.01 8.05
N SER A 188 13.14 22.75 7.68
CA SER A 188 14.28 21.97 8.17
C SER A 188 15.60 22.26 7.45
N GLY A 189 15.66 23.29 6.62
CA GLY A 189 16.86 23.70 5.88
C GLY A 189 17.15 22.89 4.60
N ALA A 190 16.31 21.95 4.23
CA ALA A 190 16.43 21.13 3.02
C ALA A 190 15.72 21.78 1.83
N VAL A 191 16.09 23.04 1.51
CA VAL A 191 15.42 23.85 0.47
C VAL A 191 15.63 23.26 -0.92
N SER A 192 16.86 22.87 -1.25
CA SER A 192 17.18 22.29 -2.58
C SER A 192 16.43 20.98 -2.79
N SER A 193 16.37 20.14 -1.78
CA SER A 193 15.56 18.89 -1.80
C SER A 193 14.09 19.20 -2.06
N SER A 194 13.49 20.16 -1.35
CA SER A 194 12.09 20.51 -1.53
C SER A 194 11.79 20.92 -2.98
N VAL A 195 12.58 21.82 -3.54
CA VAL A 195 12.41 22.32 -4.92
C VAL A 195 12.55 21.18 -5.96
N MET A 196 13.47 20.24 -5.73
CA MET A 196 13.69 19.12 -6.66
C MET A 196 12.61 18.05 -6.53
N PHE A 197 12.15 17.74 -5.30
CA PHE A 197 11.15 16.69 -5.07
C PHE A 197 9.74 17.11 -5.47
N GLN A 198 9.35 18.36 -5.29
CA GLN A 198 7.99 18.81 -5.50
C GLN A 198 7.43 18.48 -6.90
N PRO A 199 8.04 18.90 -8.03
CA PRO A 199 7.51 18.61 -9.36
C PRO A 199 7.60 17.12 -9.70
N LEU A 200 8.67 16.46 -9.27
CA LEU A 200 8.91 15.06 -9.58
C LEU A 200 7.92 14.15 -8.87
N MET A 201 7.65 14.37 -7.58
CA MET A 201 6.70 13.57 -6.81
C MET A 201 5.27 13.79 -7.29
N ALA A 202 4.88 15.02 -7.63
CA ALA A 202 3.57 15.29 -8.22
C ALA A 202 3.38 14.50 -9.52
N LEU A 203 4.42 14.47 -10.36
CA LEU A 203 4.41 13.70 -11.60
C LEU A 203 4.38 12.19 -11.32
N LEU A 204 5.25 11.67 -10.46
CA LEU A 204 5.34 10.24 -10.16
C LEU A 204 4.05 9.70 -9.54
N VAL A 205 3.49 10.39 -8.55
CA VAL A 205 2.23 10.00 -7.90
C VAL A 205 1.08 10.03 -8.92
N GLY A 206 1.01 11.08 -9.73
CA GLY A 206 0.00 11.20 -10.78
C GLY A 206 0.12 10.12 -11.85
N VAL A 207 1.33 9.92 -12.40
CA VAL A 207 1.56 8.91 -13.45
C VAL A 207 1.31 7.50 -12.94
N VAL A 208 1.85 7.13 -11.77
CA VAL A 208 1.65 5.80 -11.20
C VAL A 208 0.17 5.56 -10.89
N GLY A 209 -0.49 6.55 -10.26
CA GLY A 209 -1.92 6.44 -9.94
C GLY A 209 -2.78 6.24 -11.17
N THR A 210 -2.61 7.10 -12.19
CA THR A 210 -3.35 7.01 -13.45
C THR A 210 -3.03 5.72 -14.20
N PHE A 211 -1.75 5.37 -14.36
CA PHE A 211 -1.36 4.16 -15.09
C PHE A 211 -1.89 2.89 -14.45
N VAL A 212 -1.77 2.76 -13.13
CA VAL A 212 -2.26 1.56 -12.43
C VAL A 212 -3.77 1.49 -12.45
N LYS A 213 -4.47 2.62 -12.21
CA LYS A 213 -5.93 2.69 -12.15
C LYS A 213 -6.58 2.52 -13.52
N ASP A 214 -6.06 3.19 -14.55
CA ASP A 214 -6.73 3.31 -15.85
C ASP A 214 -6.21 2.31 -16.88
N VAL A 215 -5.06 1.68 -16.65
CA VAL A 215 -4.48 0.68 -17.56
C VAL A 215 -4.38 -0.69 -16.91
N VAL A 216 -3.63 -0.83 -15.80
CA VAL A 216 -3.33 -2.16 -15.24
C VAL A 216 -4.58 -2.81 -14.64
N LEU A 217 -5.39 -2.05 -13.92
CA LEU A 217 -6.58 -2.55 -13.25
C LEU A 217 -7.68 -2.99 -14.24
N PRO A 218 -8.02 -2.22 -15.32
CA PRO A 218 -8.92 -2.70 -16.36
C PRO A 218 -8.40 -3.91 -17.14
N LEU A 219 -7.08 -4.01 -17.41
CA LEU A 219 -6.49 -5.18 -18.02
C LEU A 219 -6.63 -6.43 -17.14
N LEU A 220 -6.45 -6.27 -15.82
CA LEU A 220 -6.67 -7.35 -14.87
C LEU A 220 -8.13 -7.80 -14.85
N PHE A 221 -9.07 -6.83 -14.88
CA PHE A 221 -10.51 -7.13 -14.99
C PHE A 221 -10.84 -7.88 -16.26
N LEU A 222 -10.31 -7.45 -17.40
CA LEU A 222 -10.51 -8.15 -18.68
C LEU A 222 -9.93 -9.57 -18.63
N SER A 223 -8.75 -9.76 -18.03
CA SER A 223 -8.16 -11.10 -17.83
C SER A 223 -9.07 -12.01 -17.00
N ALA A 224 -9.73 -11.48 -15.96
CA ALA A 224 -10.67 -12.23 -15.15
C ALA A 224 -11.90 -12.67 -15.96
N ILE A 225 -12.48 -11.76 -16.75
CA ILE A 225 -13.62 -12.07 -17.61
C ILE A 225 -13.24 -13.16 -18.61
N LEU A 226 -12.11 -13.03 -19.29
CA LEU A 226 -11.64 -14.04 -20.25
C LEU A 226 -11.39 -15.39 -19.59
N THR A 227 -10.86 -15.40 -18.37
CA THR A 227 -10.67 -16.63 -17.58
C THR A 227 -12.01 -17.29 -17.27
N LEU A 228 -13.02 -16.52 -16.86
CA LEU A 228 -14.38 -17.05 -16.62
C LEU A 228 -15.00 -17.62 -17.88
N VAL A 229 -14.93 -16.88 -19.00
CA VAL A 229 -15.48 -17.32 -20.30
C VAL A 229 -14.78 -18.58 -20.80
N ASN A 230 -13.47 -18.70 -20.62
CA ASN A 230 -12.70 -19.88 -21.00
C ASN A 230 -13.16 -21.16 -20.29
N HIS A 231 -13.65 -21.05 -19.05
CA HIS A 231 -14.18 -22.20 -18.31
C HIS A 231 -15.64 -22.52 -18.66
N ILE A 232 -16.38 -21.59 -19.31
CA ILE A 232 -17.76 -21.84 -19.74
C ILE A 232 -17.80 -22.68 -21.01
N SER A 233 -16.90 -22.42 -21.97
CA SER A 233 -17.01 -23.01 -23.33
C SER A 233 -15.71 -23.69 -23.75
N ASP A 234 -15.82 -25.00 -24.08
CA ASP A 234 -14.72 -25.75 -24.68
C ASP A 234 -14.41 -25.33 -26.10
N LYS A 235 -15.35 -24.63 -26.76
CA LYS A 235 -15.24 -24.24 -28.18
C LYS A 235 -14.43 -22.97 -28.41
N ALA A 236 -14.19 -22.18 -27.35
CA ALA A 236 -13.45 -20.93 -27.43
C ALA A 236 -12.25 -20.95 -26.47
N PRO A 237 -11.07 -21.43 -26.89
CA PRO A 237 -9.88 -21.52 -26.03
C PRO A 237 -9.27 -20.14 -25.79
N LEU A 238 -9.87 -19.35 -24.90
CA LEU A 238 -9.42 -17.98 -24.53
C LEU A 238 -8.38 -17.98 -23.40
N GLY A 239 -8.04 -19.13 -22.83
CA GLY A 239 -7.14 -19.25 -21.69
C GLY A 239 -5.76 -18.63 -21.96
N LYS A 240 -5.17 -18.86 -23.13
CA LYS A 240 -3.88 -18.28 -23.51
C LYS A 240 -3.92 -16.74 -23.57
N LEU A 241 -5.05 -16.17 -24.01
CA LEU A 241 -5.24 -14.72 -24.06
C LEU A 241 -5.40 -14.14 -22.66
N ALA A 242 -6.16 -14.80 -21.80
CA ALA A 242 -6.28 -14.43 -20.39
C ALA A 242 -4.93 -14.45 -19.67
N ASP A 243 -4.12 -15.51 -19.87
CA ASP A 243 -2.78 -15.63 -19.32
C ASP A 243 -1.82 -14.56 -19.86
N LEU A 244 -1.94 -14.20 -21.14
CA LEU A 244 -1.14 -13.14 -21.75
C LEU A 244 -1.46 -11.79 -21.09
N LEU A 245 -2.73 -11.43 -20.90
CA LEU A 245 -3.13 -10.20 -20.23
C LEU A 245 -2.63 -10.18 -18.79
N LYS A 246 -2.77 -11.28 -18.05
CA LYS A 246 -2.25 -11.43 -16.68
C LYS A 246 -0.73 -11.20 -16.61
N ASN A 247 0.01 -11.75 -17.56
CA ASN A 247 1.45 -11.57 -17.66
C ASN A 247 1.82 -10.11 -17.99
N ILE A 248 1.09 -9.46 -18.90
CA ILE A 248 1.28 -8.04 -19.21
C ILE A 248 1.05 -7.18 -17.96
N CYS A 249 -0.04 -7.40 -17.22
CA CYS A 249 -0.30 -6.69 -15.95
C CYS A 249 0.84 -6.87 -14.96
N SER A 250 1.30 -8.11 -14.76
CA SER A 250 2.41 -8.42 -13.86
C SER A 250 3.70 -7.73 -14.29
N TRP A 251 3.99 -7.72 -15.58
CA TRP A 251 5.19 -7.09 -16.13
C TRP A 251 5.13 -5.56 -16.02
N ALA A 252 3.98 -4.97 -16.36
CA ALA A 252 3.74 -3.54 -16.24
C ALA A 252 3.91 -3.06 -14.78
N LEU A 253 3.34 -3.80 -13.82
CA LEU A 253 3.46 -3.47 -12.41
C LEU A 253 4.92 -3.53 -11.92
N LYS A 254 5.67 -4.58 -12.31
CA LYS A 254 7.10 -4.72 -11.98
C LYS A 254 7.93 -3.57 -12.53
N LEU A 255 7.70 -3.21 -13.80
CA LEU A 255 8.42 -2.13 -14.45
C LEU A 255 8.13 -0.79 -13.76
N THR A 256 6.85 -0.51 -13.47
CA THR A 256 6.43 0.70 -12.76
C THR A 256 7.09 0.78 -11.39
N PHE A 257 7.12 -0.32 -10.63
CA PHE A 257 7.76 -0.39 -9.32
C PHE A 257 9.26 -0.10 -9.38
N ILE A 258 9.98 -0.71 -10.34
CA ILE A 258 11.43 -0.53 -10.50
C ILE A 258 11.74 0.92 -10.89
N ILE A 259 11.04 1.47 -11.88
CA ILE A 259 11.26 2.84 -12.36
C ILE A 259 10.96 3.84 -11.24
N PHE A 260 9.81 3.70 -10.56
CA PHE A 260 9.42 4.58 -9.46
C PHE A 260 10.47 4.57 -8.34
N SER A 261 10.82 3.37 -7.86
CA SER A 261 11.79 3.22 -6.76
C SER A 261 13.17 3.75 -7.14
N ALA A 262 13.64 3.49 -8.36
CA ALA A 262 14.93 3.99 -8.84
C ALA A 262 14.96 5.51 -8.87
N ILE A 263 13.91 6.16 -9.40
CA ILE A 263 13.83 7.62 -9.47
C ILE A 263 13.83 8.23 -8.07
N VAL A 264 13.00 7.70 -7.16
CA VAL A 264 12.89 8.23 -5.78
C VAL A 264 14.22 8.08 -5.03
N ILE A 265 14.88 6.92 -5.12
CA ILE A 265 16.16 6.68 -4.44
C ILE A 265 17.27 7.59 -4.98
N ILE A 266 17.41 7.67 -6.31
CA ILE A 266 18.44 8.53 -6.94
C ILE A 266 18.22 9.98 -6.52
N GLN A 267 16.98 10.45 -6.55
CA GLN A 267 16.62 11.80 -6.17
C GLN A 267 16.99 12.11 -4.72
N GLY A 268 16.69 11.19 -3.80
CA GLY A 268 16.97 11.37 -2.38
C GLY A 268 18.47 11.50 -2.08
N ILE A 269 19.29 10.66 -2.71
CA ILE A 269 20.75 10.72 -2.55
C ILE A 269 21.30 12.05 -3.09
N THR A 270 20.82 12.47 -4.25
CA THR A 270 21.32 13.68 -4.93
C THR A 270 20.92 14.96 -4.17
N ALA A 271 19.66 15.07 -3.78
CA ALA A 271 19.13 16.26 -3.13
C ALA A 271 19.79 16.53 -1.75
N GLY A 272 19.99 15.52 -0.92
CA GLY A 272 20.62 15.66 0.39
C GLY A 272 22.06 16.17 0.31
N SER A 273 22.79 15.85 -0.75
CA SER A 273 24.14 16.33 -0.97
C SER A 273 24.20 17.85 -1.25
N PHE A 274 23.24 18.38 -2.00
CA PHE A 274 23.16 19.82 -2.28
C PHE A 274 22.75 20.64 -1.05
N ASP A 275 21.83 20.13 -0.25
CA ASP A 275 21.35 20.84 0.96
C ASP A 275 22.46 21.01 1.99
N SER A 276 23.28 19.99 2.21
CA SER A 276 24.38 20.05 3.17
C SER A 276 25.43 21.13 2.79
N VAL A 277 25.73 21.26 1.52
CA VAL A 277 26.66 22.30 1.02
C VAL A 277 26.04 23.70 1.18
N SER A 278 24.79 23.86 0.77
CA SER A 278 24.08 25.15 0.83
C SER A 278 23.96 25.68 2.27
N PHE A 279 23.60 24.81 3.22
CA PHE A 279 23.47 25.19 4.62
C PHE A 279 24.80 25.59 5.25
N ARG A 280 25.87 24.81 5.01
CA ARG A 280 27.22 25.15 5.51
C ARG A 280 27.71 26.49 4.97
N THR A 281 27.46 26.75 3.68
CA THR A 281 27.82 28.03 3.08
C THR A 281 27.06 29.20 3.67
N ALA A 282 25.73 29.04 3.88
CA ALA A 282 24.91 30.07 4.52
C ALA A 282 25.34 30.32 5.98
N LYS A 283 25.58 29.25 6.75
CA LYS A 283 26.09 29.34 8.14
C LYS A 283 27.43 30.08 8.18
N PHE A 284 28.38 29.70 7.34
CA PHE A 284 29.69 30.37 7.24
C PHE A 284 29.57 31.86 6.90
N ALA A 285 28.66 32.21 5.99
CA ALA A 285 28.42 33.60 5.63
C ALA A 285 27.88 34.41 6.82
N VAL A 286 26.89 33.89 7.53
CA VAL A 286 26.32 34.57 8.72
C VAL A 286 27.37 34.70 9.84
N ASP A 287 28.11 33.65 10.11
CA ASP A 287 29.13 33.64 11.19
C ASP A 287 30.27 34.66 10.95
N ASN A 288 30.67 34.86 9.71
CA ASN A 288 31.84 35.66 9.38
C ASN A 288 31.50 37.08 8.91
N PHE A 289 30.35 37.30 8.25
CA PHE A 289 29.99 38.62 7.71
C PHE A 289 29.14 39.48 8.65
N VAL A 290 28.56 38.91 9.73
CA VAL A 290 27.78 39.66 10.73
C VAL A 290 28.59 39.83 12.02
N PRO A 291 29.27 40.98 12.23
CA PRO A 291 30.09 41.16 13.44
C PRO A 291 29.25 41.15 14.72
N VAL A 292 29.80 40.54 15.79
CA VAL A 292 29.27 40.51 17.17
C VAL A 292 28.04 39.58 17.36
N VAL A 293 27.05 39.58 16.45
CA VAL A 293 25.78 38.81 16.62
C VAL A 293 25.67 37.61 15.70
N GLY A 294 26.62 37.45 14.75
CA GLY A 294 26.54 36.38 13.73
C GLY A 294 26.43 34.96 14.31
N ARG A 295 27.23 34.67 15.35
CA ARG A 295 27.18 33.36 16.03
C ARG A 295 25.85 33.12 16.73
N ALA A 296 25.34 34.11 17.50
CA ALA A 296 24.06 33.96 18.20
C ALA A 296 22.89 33.77 17.19
N LEU A 297 22.93 34.50 16.07
CA LEU A 297 21.94 34.36 15.03
C LEU A 297 22.03 32.98 14.34
N SER A 298 23.24 32.51 14.03
CA SER A 298 23.50 31.20 13.46
C SER A 298 23.04 30.04 14.35
N ASP A 299 23.29 30.14 15.67
CA ASP A 299 22.86 29.15 16.68
C ASP A 299 21.35 29.12 16.83
N SER A 300 20.69 30.29 16.80
CA SER A 300 19.23 30.39 16.82
C SER A 300 18.61 29.76 15.56
N MET A 301 19.17 30.03 14.36
CA MET A 301 18.74 29.39 13.11
C MET A 301 18.93 27.87 13.16
N ALA A 302 20.05 27.39 13.71
CA ALA A 302 20.32 25.97 13.86
C ALA A 302 19.29 25.29 14.75
N THR A 303 18.89 25.94 15.84
CA THR A 303 17.85 25.45 16.76
C THR A 303 16.50 25.30 16.05
N VAL A 304 16.05 26.34 15.32
CA VAL A 304 14.78 26.28 14.56
C VAL A 304 14.79 25.18 13.52
N VAL A 305 15.91 25.01 12.79
CA VAL A 305 16.06 23.93 11.79
C VAL A 305 15.98 22.55 12.44
N SER A 306 16.58 22.35 13.63
CA SER A 306 16.50 21.08 14.35
C SER A 306 15.09 20.74 14.81
N TYR A 307 14.35 21.70 15.36
CA TYR A 307 12.95 21.49 15.74
C TYR A 307 12.05 21.19 14.53
N SER A 308 12.27 21.92 13.42
CA SER A 308 11.54 21.64 12.17
C SER A 308 11.80 20.24 11.64
N ALA A 309 13.02 19.71 11.80
CA ALA A 309 13.37 18.35 11.41
C ALA A 309 12.66 17.30 12.28
N LEU A 310 12.51 17.56 13.59
CA LEU A 310 11.73 16.69 14.48
C LEU A 310 10.25 16.66 14.09
N VAL A 311 9.64 17.84 13.87
CA VAL A 311 8.25 17.95 13.43
C VAL A 311 8.04 17.24 12.09
N LYS A 312 8.97 17.43 11.12
CA LYS A 312 8.96 16.74 9.82
C LYS A 312 8.95 15.22 10.01
N SER A 313 9.80 14.69 10.89
CA SER A 313 9.88 13.26 11.14
C SER A 313 8.60 12.72 11.79
N ALA A 314 8.03 13.42 12.75
CA ALA A 314 6.79 13.04 13.42
C ALA A 314 5.59 13.03 12.44
N ILE A 315 5.42 14.09 11.65
CA ILE A 315 4.34 14.16 10.62
C ILE A 315 4.56 13.11 9.52
N GLY A 316 5.82 12.86 9.15
CA GLY A 316 6.16 11.81 8.20
C GLY A 316 5.73 10.42 8.67
N VAL A 317 5.98 10.07 9.94
CA VAL A 317 5.55 8.80 10.53
C VAL A 317 4.03 8.71 10.58
N ILE A 318 3.33 9.78 10.95
CA ILE A 318 1.86 9.83 10.90
C ILE A 318 1.37 9.58 9.47
N GLY A 319 2.01 10.19 8.47
CA GLY A 319 1.70 9.94 7.06
C GLY A 319 1.86 8.48 6.65
N LEU A 320 2.90 7.80 7.15
CA LEU A 320 3.08 6.36 6.90
C LEU A 320 1.97 5.51 7.53
N ILE A 321 1.50 5.89 8.73
CA ILE A 321 0.41 5.19 9.43
C ILE A 321 -0.90 5.35 8.67
N ILE A 322 -1.22 6.57 8.23
CA ILE A 322 -2.43 6.85 7.44
C ILE A 322 -2.39 6.06 6.12
N LEU A 323 -1.26 6.10 5.40
CA LEU A 323 -1.09 5.36 4.15
C LEU A 323 -1.25 3.84 4.37
N ALA A 324 -0.65 3.31 5.44
CA ALA A 324 -0.81 1.91 5.81
C ALA A 324 -2.29 1.58 6.08
N SER A 325 -3.01 2.41 6.80
CA SER A 325 -4.44 2.21 7.09
C SER A 325 -5.30 2.23 5.83
N ILE A 326 -5.06 3.17 4.90
CA ILE A 326 -5.74 3.26 3.60
C ILE A 326 -5.55 1.99 2.78
N CYS A 327 -4.35 1.38 2.83
CA CYS A 327 -4.02 0.18 2.06
C CYS A 327 -4.49 -1.10 2.74
N LEU A 328 -4.25 -1.26 4.05
CA LEU A 328 -4.40 -2.52 4.76
C LEU A 328 -5.84 -3.02 4.81
N PHE A 329 -6.81 -2.14 5.06
CA PHE A 329 -8.22 -2.54 5.11
C PHE A 329 -8.71 -3.18 3.80
N PRO A 330 -8.59 -2.53 2.63
CA PRO A 330 -8.98 -3.14 1.37
C PRO A 330 -8.14 -4.36 1.00
N ALA A 331 -6.83 -4.33 1.29
CA ALA A 331 -5.92 -5.43 1.02
C ALA A 331 -6.31 -6.70 1.79
N ILE A 332 -6.66 -6.58 3.08
CA ILE A 332 -7.13 -7.70 3.90
C ILE A 332 -8.42 -8.28 3.33
N LYS A 333 -9.38 -7.46 2.92
CA LYS A 333 -10.64 -7.92 2.30
C LYS A 333 -10.38 -8.70 1.02
N ILE A 334 -9.55 -8.17 0.13
CA ILE A 334 -9.19 -8.84 -1.13
C ILE A 334 -8.46 -10.16 -0.86
N ALA A 335 -7.51 -10.19 0.06
CA ALA A 335 -6.77 -11.38 0.44
C ALA A 335 -7.69 -12.44 1.08
N ALA A 336 -8.59 -12.03 1.96
CA ALA A 336 -9.56 -12.93 2.59
C ALA A 336 -10.45 -13.61 1.55
N VAL A 337 -11.02 -12.85 0.61
CA VAL A 337 -11.87 -13.42 -0.45
C VAL A 337 -11.06 -14.31 -1.40
N ALA A 338 -9.82 -13.95 -1.71
CA ALA A 338 -8.93 -14.81 -2.49
C ALA A 338 -8.68 -16.17 -1.79
N LEU A 339 -8.43 -16.15 -0.47
CA LEU A 339 -8.31 -17.37 0.33
C LEU A 339 -9.61 -18.18 0.35
N VAL A 340 -10.75 -17.51 0.53
CA VAL A 340 -12.09 -18.13 0.49
C VAL A 340 -12.30 -18.91 -0.80
N TYR A 341 -11.96 -18.33 -1.97
CA TYR A 341 -12.07 -19.03 -3.25
C TYR A 341 -11.12 -20.21 -3.38
N LYS A 342 -9.88 -20.09 -2.90
CA LYS A 342 -8.93 -21.20 -2.91
C LYS A 342 -9.34 -22.34 -1.99
N PHE A 343 -9.84 -22.03 -0.80
CA PHE A 343 -10.40 -23.02 0.11
C PHE A 343 -11.65 -23.67 -0.46
N ALA A 344 -12.57 -22.90 -1.05
CA ALA A 344 -13.74 -23.45 -1.72
C ALA A 344 -13.35 -24.42 -2.82
N ALA A 345 -12.40 -24.05 -3.68
CA ALA A 345 -11.91 -24.92 -4.76
C ALA A 345 -11.35 -26.24 -4.21
N ALA A 346 -10.55 -26.20 -3.14
CA ALA A 346 -9.99 -27.39 -2.51
C ALA A 346 -11.05 -28.29 -1.84
N LEU A 347 -12.04 -27.67 -1.17
CA LEU A 347 -13.12 -28.43 -0.51
C LEU A 347 -14.05 -29.16 -1.49
N ILE A 348 -14.31 -28.55 -2.64
CA ILE A 348 -15.21 -29.14 -3.65
C ILE A 348 -14.49 -30.09 -4.62
N GLU A 349 -13.16 -30.12 -4.64
CA GLU A 349 -12.36 -30.93 -5.59
C GLU A 349 -12.78 -32.42 -5.61
N PRO A 350 -13.04 -33.10 -4.47
CA PRO A 350 -13.45 -34.51 -4.49
C PRO A 350 -14.87 -34.75 -4.99
N ILE A 351 -15.71 -33.72 -5.09
CA ILE A 351 -17.16 -33.85 -5.36
C ILE A 351 -17.54 -33.22 -6.70
N ALA A 352 -16.92 -32.09 -7.03
CA ALA A 352 -17.30 -31.27 -8.18
C ALA A 352 -16.49 -31.65 -9.44
N GLN A 353 -17.03 -31.24 -10.59
CA GLN A 353 -16.27 -31.37 -11.85
C GLN A 353 -15.00 -30.50 -11.84
N PRO A 354 -13.90 -30.96 -12.46
CA PRO A 354 -12.62 -30.23 -12.50
C PRO A 354 -12.73 -28.81 -13.03
N ARG A 355 -13.71 -28.51 -13.89
CA ARG A 355 -13.95 -27.16 -14.43
C ARG A 355 -14.33 -26.14 -13.36
N ILE A 356 -15.19 -26.52 -12.41
CA ILE A 356 -15.62 -25.65 -11.32
C ILE A 356 -14.43 -25.34 -10.42
N CYS A 357 -13.66 -26.36 -10.04
CA CYS A 357 -12.49 -26.22 -9.18
C CYS A 357 -11.41 -25.31 -9.83
N GLN A 358 -11.13 -25.53 -11.12
CA GLN A 358 -10.19 -24.71 -11.88
C GLN A 358 -10.66 -23.25 -12.02
N CYS A 359 -11.97 -23.04 -12.26
CA CYS A 359 -12.54 -21.69 -12.31
C CYS A 359 -12.33 -20.94 -11.01
N LEU A 360 -12.71 -21.52 -9.86
CA LEU A 360 -12.58 -20.91 -8.55
C LEU A 360 -11.11 -20.65 -8.18
N ASN A 361 -10.23 -21.60 -8.45
CA ASN A 361 -8.81 -21.45 -8.21
C ASN A 361 -8.21 -20.32 -9.07
N SER A 362 -8.58 -20.23 -10.34
CA SER A 362 -8.12 -19.18 -11.27
C SER A 362 -8.56 -17.79 -10.83
N ILE A 363 -9.80 -17.65 -10.32
CA ILE A 363 -10.29 -16.39 -9.75
C ILE A 363 -9.54 -16.04 -8.48
N GLY A 364 -9.28 -17.02 -7.61
CA GLY A 364 -8.41 -16.83 -6.44
C GLY A 364 -7.04 -16.27 -6.81
N ASP A 365 -6.43 -16.79 -7.89
CA ASP A 365 -5.14 -16.28 -8.40
C ASP A 365 -5.20 -14.84 -8.89
N ILE A 366 -6.29 -14.47 -9.58
CA ILE A 366 -6.48 -13.09 -10.06
C ILE A 366 -6.72 -12.13 -8.89
N LEU A 367 -7.45 -12.56 -7.86
CA LEU A 367 -7.62 -11.76 -6.63
C LEU A 367 -6.30 -11.57 -5.87
N ILE A 368 -5.44 -12.60 -5.82
CA ILE A 368 -4.08 -12.47 -5.27
C ILE A 368 -3.28 -11.45 -6.09
N MET A 369 -3.46 -11.42 -7.41
CA MET A 369 -2.80 -10.44 -8.26
C MET A 369 -3.34 -9.02 -8.02
N LEU A 370 -4.65 -8.86 -7.78
CA LEU A 370 -5.26 -7.59 -7.39
C LEU A 370 -4.71 -7.11 -6.02
N PHE A 371 -4.61 -8.01 -5.04
CA PHE A 371 -3.96 -7.73 -3.77
C PHE A 371 -2.52 -7.24 -3.96
N THR A 372 -1.74 -7.96 -4.78
CA THR A 372 -0.35 -7.60 -5.07
C THR A 372 -0.24 -6.23 -5.74
N LEU A 373 -1.19 -5.87 -6.61
CA LEU A 373 -1.25 -4.58 -7.29
C LEU A 373 -1.48 -3.44 -6.28
N VAL A 374 -2.50 -3.53 -5.43
CA VAL A 374 -2.81 -2.52 -4.40
C VAL A 374 -1.64 -2.37 -3.44
N PHE A 375 -1.09 -3.48 -2.99
CA PHE A 375 0.03 -3.50 -2.07
C PHE A 375 1.33 -2.94 -2.68
N SER A 376 1.60 -3.19 -3.96
CA SER A 376 2.78 -2.63 -4.65
C SER A 376 2.73 -1.11 -4.74
N VAL A 377 1.54 -0.53 -5.01
CA VAL A 377 1.38 0.93 -5.03
C VAL A 377 1.57 1.51 -3.63
N ALA A 378 1.03 0.87 -2.60
CA ALA A 378 1.24 1.28 -1.22
C ALA A 378 2.73 1.30 -0.86
N VAL A 379 3.48 0.27 -1.23
CA VAL A 379 4.94 0.20 -1.00
C VAL A 379 5.68 1.30 -1.76
N MET A 380 5.31 1.59 -3.01
CA MET A 380 5.90 2.71 -3.75
C MET A 380 5.71 4.04 -3.00
N PHE A 381 4.50 4.34 -2.56
CA PHE A 381 4.22 5.57 -1.82
C PHE A 381 4.84 5.57 -0.42
N PHE A 382 4.94 4.41 0.22
CA PHE A 382 5.68 4.24 1.46
C PHE A 382 7.16 4.61 1.30
N ILE A 383 7.82 4.11 0.26
CA ILE A 383 9.22 4.47 -0.08
C ILE A 383 9.34 5.97 -0.32
N ALA A 384 8.36 6.59 -0.98
CA ALA A 384 8.37 8.02 -1.25
C ALA A 384 8.31 8.87 0.03
N ILE A 385 7.36 8.58 0.94
CA ILE A 385 7.26 9.26 2.23
C ILE A 385 8.52 9.03 3.06
N ALA A 386 8.96 7.80 3.08
CA ALA A 386 10.16 7.37 3.75
C ALA A 386 11.39 8.17 3.33
N MET A 387 11.53 8.38 2.04
CA MET A 387 12.63 9.16 1.50
C MET A 387 12.55 10.64 1.92
N LEU A 388 11.34 11.23 1.94
CA LEU A 388 11.11 12.58 2.42
C LEU A 388 11.49 12.75 3.92
N ILE A 389 11.19 11.74 4.75
CA ILE A 389 11.60 11.71 6.16
C ILE A 389 13.13 11.62 6.26
N GLY A 390 13.74 10.73 5.48
CA GLY A 390 15.17 10.39 5.53
C GLY A 390 16.10 11.47 4.97
N ILE A 391 15.58 12.51 4.30
CA ILE A 391 16.39 13.67 3.94
C ILE A 391 16.78 14.39 5.23
N ASN A 392 18.00 14.14 5.68
CA ASN A 392 18.51 14.69 6.93
C ASN A 392 18.63 16.20 6.84
N SER A 393 18.29 16.90 7.94
CA SER A 393 18.71 18.27 8.11
C SER A 393 20.24 18.33 8.08
N PRO A 394 20.82 19.36 7.49
CA PRO A 394 22.27 19.50 7.29
C PRO A 394 23.12 19.39 8.56
N GLN A 395 22.50 19.45 9.76
CA GLN A 395 23.15 19.35 11.05
C GLN A 395 23.48 17.92 11.51
N ALA A 396 22.81 16.89 11.00
CA ALA A 396 23.06 15.49 11.37
C ALA A 396 24.40 14.95 10.83
N ILE A 397 25.16 15.75 10.10
CA ILE A 397 26.45 15.38 9.48
C ILE A 397 27.63 16.09 10.18
N LEU A 398 27.41 16.85 11.24
CA LEU A 398 28.41 17.46 12.11
C LEU A 398 28.62 16.66 13.37
#